data_7be577fdd1dbc2be46f8644de68b5dfa
#
_entry.id   7be577fdd1dbc2be46f8644de68b5dfa
#
_cell.length_a   1.000
_cell.length_b   1.000
_cell.length_c   1.000
_cell.angle_alpha   90.00
_cell.angle_beta   90.00
_cell.angle_gamma   90.00
#
_symmetry.space_group_name_H-M   'P 1'
#
loop_
_entity.id
_entity.type
_entity.pdbx_description
1 polymer ?
#
loop_
_entity_poly.entity_id
_entity_poly.type
_entity_poly.pdbx_seq_one_letter_code
_entity_poly.pdbx_strand_id
1 'polypeptide(L)'
;MPLIKSINNSTPKILEGVFLADNAVVVGDVIIGKESSVWFNTVIRGDVNSIIIGNSVNIQDGVIVHCTYQKTKTIIGDNVSIGHNAIIHGCEIRNNVLIGMGAIIMDNVIIEENSIIAAGAVLTKGTYVKSGSLFAGVPAKFKRSLFEEEIENSIIKTAENYKKYLSWYN
;
A
#
# COMPACT_ATOMS: atom_id res chain seq x y z
N MET A 1 -15.67 5.19 -14.63
CA MET A 1 -14.26 5.59 -14.87
C MET A 1 -13.67 6.12 -13.56
N PRO A 2 -12.39 5.84 -13.25
CA PRO A 2 -11.75 6.34 -12.04
C PRO A 2 -11.74 7.86 -11.99
N LEU A 3 -11.78 8.45 -10.79
CA LEU A 3 -11.65 9.88 -10.59
C LEU A 3 -10.16 10.24 -10.45
N ILE A 4 -9.58 10.84 -11.47
CA ILE A 4 -8.21 11.37 -11.43
C ILE A 4 -8.29 12.89 -11.39
N LYS A 5 -7.75 13.53 -10.34
CA LYS A 5 -7.90 14.96 -10.13
C LYS A 5 -6.59 15.65 -9.79
N SER A 6 -6.25 16.70 -10.54
CA SER A 6 -5.13 17.59 -10.24
C SER A 6 -5.47 18.54 -9.09
N ILE A 7 -4.52 18.78 -8.20
CA ILE A 7 -4.62 19.78 -7.11
C ILE A 7 -3.27 20.51 -6.99
N ASN A 8 -3.30 21.82 -6.79
CA ASN A 8 -2.11 22.65 -6.57
C ASN A 8 -1.02 22.44 -7.62
N ASN A 9 -1.40 22.41 -8.90
CA ASN A 9 -0.52 22.16 -10.05
C ASN A 9 0.15 20.76 -10.07
N SER A 10 -0.25 19.85 -9.19
CA SER A 10 0.20 18.46 -9.20
C SER A 10 -0.88 17.56 -9.81
N THR A 11 -0.48 16.80 -10.81
CA THR A 11 -1.34 15.83 -11.51
C THR A 11 -0.82 14.42 -11.25
N PRO A 12 -1.68 13.45 -10.88
CA PRO A 12 -1.25 12.07 -10.71
C PRO A 12 -0.53 11.52 -11.93
N LYS A 13 0.63 10.88 -11.71
CA LYS A 13 1.41 10.19 -12.74
C LYS A 13 1.15 8.69 -12.62
N ILE A 14 0.44 8.15 -13.60
CA ILE A 14 0.08 6.73 -13.65
C ILE A 14 0.90 6.10 -14.76
N LEU A 15 1.75 5.13 -14.40
CA LEU A 15 2.65 4.51 -15.36
C LEU A 15 1.96 3.40 -16.16
N GLU A 16 2.68 2.84 -17.10
CA GLU A 16 2.19 1.82 -18.02
C GLU A 16 1.69 0.55 -17.29
N GLY A 17 0.60 -0.03 -17.77
CA GLY A 17 0.03 -1.27 -17.25
C GLY A 17 -0.69 -1.15 -15.91
N VAL A 18 -0.90 0.08 -15.41
CA VAL A 18 -1.65 0.29 -14.15
C VAL A 18 -3.14 0.10 -14.39
N PHE A 19 -3.78 -0.71 -13.57
CA PHE A 19 -5.23 -0.85 -13.50
C PHE A 19 -5.82 0.10 -12.44
N LEU A 20 -6.84 0.85 -12.82
CA LEU A 20 -7.66 1.64 -11.92
C LEU A 20 -9.12 1.21 -12.04
N ALA A 21 -9.71 0.71 -10.96
CA ALA A 21 -11.14 0.38 -10.93
C ALA A 21 -12.02 1.62 -11.19
N ASP A 22 -13.22 1.42 -11.71
CA ASP A 22 -14.12 2.50 -12.18
C ASP A 22 -14.42 3.58 -11.14
N ASN A 23 -14.40 3.26 -9.87
CA ASN A 23 -14.66 4.20 -8.79
C ASN A 23 -13.45 4.45 -7.87
N ALA A 24 -12.25 4.09 -8.33
CA ALA A 24 -11.01 4.48 -7.66
C ALA A 24 -10.80 6.00 -7.76
N VAL A 25 -10.24 6.59 -6.72
CA VAL A 25 -9.98 8.03 -6.61
C VAL A 25 -8.48 8.26 -6.43
N VAL A 26 -7.87 9.03 -7.35
CA VAL A 26 -6.44 9.40 -7.28
C VAL A 26 -6.29 10.91 -7.44
N VAL A 27 -5.75 11.58 -6.44
CA VAL A 27 -5.77 13.06 -6.35
C VAL A 27 -4.38 13.61 -6.01
N GLY A 28 -3.95 14.64 -6.75
CA GLY A 28 -2.79 15.47 -6.42
C GLY A 28 -1.43 14.84 -6.76
N ASP A 29 -0.44 15.03 -5.89
CA ASP A 29 0.94 14.58 -6.08
C ASP A 29 1.07 13.07 -5.77
N VAL A 30 0.69 12.26 -6.75
CA VAL A 30 0.72 10.80 -6.67
C VAL A 30 1.47 10.24 -7.86
N ILE A 31 2.37 9.27 -7.60
CA ILE A 31 3.02 8.46 -8.65
C ILE A 31 2.64 7.01 -8.40
N ILE A 32 2.15 6.32 -9.44
CA ILE A 32 1.83 4.89 -9.38
C ILE A 32 2.70 4.16 -10.39
N GLY A 33 3.53 3.24 -9.91
CA GLY A 33 4.46 2.44 -10.68
C GLY A 33 3.78 1.42 -11.58
N LYS A 34 4.56 0.87 -12.52
CA LYS A 34 4.08 -0.04 -13.56
C LYS A 34 3.40 -1.28 -12.98
N GLU A 35 2.44 -1.82 -13.74
CA GLU A 35 1.74 -3.08 -13.43
C GLU A 35 1.08 -3.11 -12.04
N SER A 36 0.85 -1.95 -11.44
CA SER A 36 0.13 -1.84 -10.17
C SER A 36 -1.38 -1.81 -10.39
N SER A 37 -2.15 -2.14 -9.35
CA SER A 37 -3.61 -2.17 -9.42
C SER A 37 -4.25 -1.44 -8.25
N VAL A 38 -5.21 -0.58 -8.55
CA VAL A 38 -6.00 0.17 -7.57
C VAL A 38 -7.46 -0.25 -7.69
N TRP A 39 -7.96 -0.90 -6.66
CA TRP A 39 -9.25 -1.56 -6.70
C TRP A 39 -10.41 -0.66 -6.26
N PHE A 40 -11.61 -1.21 -6.17
CA PHE A 40 -12.84 -0.44 -6.01
C PHE A 40 -12.89 0.32 -4.67
N ASN A 41 -13.44 1.54 -4.69
CA ASN A 41 -13.58 2.44 -3.53
C ASN A 41 -12.25 2.85 -2.87
N THR A 42 -11.11 2.59 -3.50
CA THR A 42 -9.82 3.02 -3.00
C THR A 42 -9.63 4.52 -3.21
N VAL A 43 -9.08 5.21 -2.21
CA VAL A 43 -8.76 6.64 -2.27
C VAL A 43 -7.27 6.87 -2.02
N ILE A 44 -6.57 7.41 -3.00
CA ILE A 44 -5.16 7.82 -2.92
C ILE A 44 -5.11 9.34 -3.06
N ARG A 45 -4.83 10.05 -1.97
CA ARG A 45 -4.95 11.50 -1.93
C ARG A 45 -3.65 12.18 -1.50
N GLY A 46 -2.87 12.61 -2.52
CA GLY A 46 -1.62 13.38 -2.39
C GLY A 46 -1.84 14.88 -2.51
N ASP A 47 -2.80 15.44 -1.78
CA ASP A 47 -3.16 16.85 -1.80
C ASP A 47 -2.35 17.71 -0.82
N VAL A 48 -1.74 17.09 0.17
CA VAL A 48 -0.98 17.76 1.23
C VAL A 48 0.51 17.43 1.21
N ASN A 49 0.91 16.32 0.61
CA ASN A 49 2.28 15.90 0.37
C ASN A 49 2.31 14.73 -0.63
N SER A 50 3.50 14.33 -1.08
CA SER A 50 3.70 13.31 -2.11
C SER A 50 3.35 11.90 -1.63
N ILE A 51 2.75 11.12 -2.52
CA ILE A 51 2.55 9.68 -2.40
C ILE A 51 3.26 9.00 -3.56
N ILE A 52 4.18 8.09 -3.25
CA ILE A 52 4.96 7.34 -4.24
C ILE A 52 4.68 5.86 -4.06
N ILE A 53 4.17 5.23 -5.11
CA ILE A 53 3.82 3.81 -5.15
C ILE A 53 4.70 3.15 -6.19
N GLY A 54 5.38 2.07 -5.81
CA GLY A 54 6.26 1.28 -6.64
C GLY A 54 5.53 0.45 -7.69
N ASN A 55 6.25 -0.50 -8.28
CA ASN A 55 5.75 -1.36 -9.33
C ASN A 55 5.08 -2.62 -8.74
N SER A 56 4.12 -3.18 -9.48
CA SER A 56 3.45 -4.43 -9.10
C SER A 56 2.80 -4.39 -7.71
N VAL A 57 2.34 -3.21 -7.29
CA VAL A 57 1.62 -3.01 -6.03
C VAL A 57 0.12 -3.24 -6.25
N ASN A 58 -0.54 -3.99 -5.37
CA ASN A 58 -1.99 -4.08 -5.37
C ASN A 58 -2.56 -3.36 -4.16
N ILE A 59 -3.45 -2.40 -4.42
CA ILE A 59 -4.14 -1.60 -3.41
C ILE A 59 -5.61 -1.97 -3.47
N GLN A 60 -6.02 -2.84 -2.53
CA GLN A 60 -7.30 -3.52 -2.57
C GLN A 60 -8.47 -2.61 -2.20
N ASP A 61 -9.68 -3.15 -2.31
CA ASP A 61 -10.92 -2.37 -2.17
C ASP A 61 -11.00 -1.61 -0.85
N GLY A 62 -11.43 -0.36 -0.92
CA GLY A 62 -11.67 0.50 0.24
C GLY A 62 -10.42 1.01 0.96
N VAL A 63 -9.23 0.75 0.44
CA VAL A 63 -7.97 1.25 1.04
C VAL A 63 -7.91 2.77 0.95
N ILE A 64 -7.43 3.41 2.01
CA ILE A 64 -7.14 4.84 2.05
C ILE A 64 -5.63 5.06 2.16
N VAL A 65 -5.08 5.84 1.22
CA VAL A 65 -3.67 6.26 1.25
C VAL A 65 -3.59 7.78 1.35
N HIS A 66 -2.97 8.27 2.40
CA HIS A 66 -2.82 9.71 2.65
C HIS A 66 -1.51 10.01 3.40
N CYS A 67 -1.30 11.26 3.82
CA CYS A 67 -0.13 11.70 4.60
C CYS A 67 -0.44 13.00 5.36
N THR A 68 0.43 13.40 6.28
CA THR A 68 0.28 14.64 7.04
C THR A 68 0.88 15.84 6.31
N TYR A 69 0.13 16.94 6.24
CA TYR A 69 0.53 18.20 5.59
C TYR A 69 1.93 18.64 5.98
N GLN A 70 2.81 18.80 4.97
CA GLN A 70 4.21 19.23 5.08
C GLN A 70 5.09 18.46 6.10
N LYS A 71 4.61 17.34 6.65
CA LYS A 71 5.35 16.57 7.68
C LYS A 71 5.78 15.19 7.20
N THR A 72 4.89 14.46 6.55
CA THR A 72 5.17 13.08 6.13
C THR A 72 4.82 12.87 4.67
N LYS A 73 5.50 11.94 4.02
CA LYS A 73 5.16 11.38 2.72
C LYS A 73 4.74 9.94 2.91
N THR A 74 4.01 9.39 1.96
CA THR A 74 3.77 7.94 1.91
C THR A 74 4.58 7.35 0.77
N ILE A 75 5.44 6.39 1.10
CA ILE A 75 6.29 5.70 0.13
C ILE A 75 6.01 4.21 0.24
N ILE A 76 5.65 3.59 -0.89
CA ILE A 76 5.34 2.16 -0.99
C ILE A 76 6.26 1.58 -2.04
N GLY A 77 7.04 0.58 -1.68
CA GLY A 77 7.97 -0.13 -2.55
C GLY A 77 7.29 -1.06 -3.54
N ASP A 78 8.09 -1.89 -4.20
CA ASP A 78 7.62 -2.83 -5.21
C ASP A 78 7.02 -4.10 -4.59
N ASN A 79 6.11 -4.76 -5.31
CA ASN A 79 5.46 -6.03 -4.91
C ASN A 79 4.76 -5.97 -3.54
N VAL A 80 4.22 -4.81 -3.16
CA VAL A 80 3.46 -4.64 -1.92
C VAL A 80 1.99 -4.97 -2.16
N SER A 81 1.41 -5.79 -1.27
CA SER A 81 -0.02 -6.07 -1.25
C SER A 81 -0.67 -5.37 -0.06
N ILE A 82 -1.66 -4.50 -0.33
CA ILE A 82 -2.39 -3.76 0.71
C ILE A 82 -3.82 -4.27 0.75
N GLY A 83 -4.13 -5.00 1.82
CA GLY A 83 -5.42 -5.68 2.02
C GLY A 83 -6.59 -4.71 2.16
N HIS A 84 -7.78 -5.22 1.84
CA HIS A 84 -9.04 -4.47 1.84
C HIS A 84 -9.23 -3.61 3.10
N ASN A 85 -9.71 -2.38 2.93
CA ASN A 85 -10.01 -1.42 3.99
C ASN A 85 -8.83 -1.03 4.89
N ALA A 86 -7.58 -1.27 4.49
CA ALA A 86 -6.42 -0.79 5.24
C ALA A 86 -6.27 0.73 5.11
N ILE A 87 -5.65 1.35 6.12
CA ILE A 87 -5.31 2.78 6.14
C ILE A 87 -3.79 2.91 6.15
N ILE A 88 -3.25 3.58 5.13
CA ILE A 88 -1.82 3.82 4.94
C ILE A 88 -1.57 5.32 5.03
N HIS A 89 -0.88 5.76 6.08
CA HIS A 89 -0.77 7.18 6.36
C HIS A 89 0.66 7.58 6.74
N GLY A 90 1.30 8.40 5.88
CA GLY A 90 2.56 9.06 6.17
C GLY A 90 3.74 8.15 6.54
N CYS A 91 3.85 6.99 5.89
CA CYS A 91 4.77 5.91 6.26
C CYS A 91 5.65 5.47 5.07
N GLU A 92 6.66 4.68 5.36
CA GLU A 92 7.51 3.99 4.39
C GLU A 92 7.28 2.47 4.49
N ILE A 93 6.86 1.86 3.39
CA ILE A 93 6.70 0.42 3.23
C ILE A 93 7.68 -0.01 2.15
N ARG A 94 8.64 -0.87 2.50
CA ARG A 94 9.63 -1.38 1.55
C ARG A 94 9.07 -2.51 0.70
N ASN A 95 9.93 -3.15 -0.11
CA ASN A 95 9.50 -4.15 -1.08
C ASN A 95 8.99 -5.44 -0.42
N ASN A 96 8.15 -6.17 -1.15
CA ASN A 96 7.67 -7.48 -0.72
C ASN A 96 7.03 -7.45 0.68
N VAL A 97 6.05 -6.60 0.88
CA VAL A 97 5.31 -6.49 2.16
C VAL A 97 3.85 -6.81 1.95
N LEU A 98 3.28 -7.58 2.87
CA LEU A 98 1.84 -7.82 2.94
C LEU A 98 1.23 -7.05 4.11
N ILE A 99 0.37 -6.10 3.80
CA ILE A 99 -0.48 -5.40 4.77
C ILE A 99 -1.84 -6.09 4.81
N GLY A 100 -2.19 -6.66 5.96
CA GLY A 100 -3.45 -7.35 6.17
C GLY A 100 -4.67 -6.44 6.10
N MET A 101 -5.83 -7.03 5.80
CA MET A 101 -7.12 -6.33 5.71
C MET A 101 -7.42 -5.51 6.97
N GLY A 102 -7.88 -4.27 6.81
CA GLY A 102 -8.25 -3.39 7.93
C GLY A 102 -7.09 -2.94 8.82
N ALA A 103 -5.84 -3.20 8.44
CA ALA A 103 -4.69 -2.72 9.21
C ALA A 103 -4.56 -1.18 9.09
N ILE A 104 -4.03 -0.55 10.15
CA ILE A 104 -3.80 0.90 10.21
C ILE A 104 -2.31 1.16 10.41
N ILE A 105 -1.70 1.82 9.44
CA ILE A 105 -0.29 2.19 9.43
C ILE A 105 -0.20 3.71 9.59
N MET A 106 0.34 4.16 10.72
CA MET A 106 0.39 5.59 11.06
C MET A 106 1.68 6.28 10.61
N ASP A 107 1.73 7.60 10.80
CA ASP A 107 2.87 8.44 10.41
C ASP A 107 4.23 7.95 10.93
N ASN A 108 5.25 8.08 10.08
CA ASN A 108 6.64 7.72 10.38
C ASN A 108 6.85 6.25 10.76
N VAL A 109 5.91 5.37 10.43
CA VAL A 109 6.14 3.93 10.47
C VAL A 109 7.07 3.55 9.33
N ILE A 110 8.04 2.68 9.61
CA ILE A 110 8.91 2.06 8.60
C ILE A 110 8.69 0.56 8.67
N ILE A 111 8.33 -0.03 7.53
CA ILE A 111 8.16 -1.48 7.38
C ILE A 111 9.22 -1.97 6.40
N GLU A 112 10.19 -2.73 6.89
CA GLU A 112 11.23 -3.32 6.05
C GLU A 112 10.68 -4.49 5.22
N GLU A 113 11.45 -4.85 4.21
CA GLU A 113 11.09 -5.86 3.22
C GLU A 113 10.74 -7.23 3.83
N ASN A 114 10.01 -8.01 3.06
CA ASN A 114 9.64 -9.40 3.40
C ASN A 114 8.88 -9.52 4.72
N SER A 115 8.03 -8.53 5.04
CA SER A 115 7.30 -8.47 6.31
C SER A 115 5.80 -8.60 6.10
N ILE A 116 5.11 -9.11 7.12
CA ILE A 116 3.65 -9.23 7.17
C ILE A 116 3.10 -8.42 8.35
N ILE A 117 2.14 -7.55 8.06
CA ILE A 117 1.30 -6.91 9.05
C ILE A 117 -0.05 -7.62 9.05
N ALA A 118 -0.43 -8.22 10.16
CA ALA A 118 -1.65 -9.00 10.26
C ALA A 118 -2.92 -8.14 10.07
N ALA A 119 -4.03 -8.79 9.66
CA ALA A 119 -5.31 -8.12 9.53
C ALA A 119 -5.73 -7.44 10.85
N GLY A 120 -6.30 -6.23 10.75
CA GLY A 120 -6.75 -5.41 11.88
C GLY A 120 -5.65 -4.89 12.81
N ALA A 121 -4.39 -5.06 12.46
CA ALA A 121 -3.27 -4.58 13.26
C ALA A 121 -3.13 -3.04 13.19
N VAL A 122 -2.73 -2.40 14.28
CA VAL A 122 -2.49 -0.95 14.34
C VAL A 122 -1.03 -0.68 14.66
N LEU A 123 -0.26 -0.24 13.65
CA LEU A 123 1.10 0.24 13.83
C LEU A 123 1.05 1.72 14.19
N THR A 124 1.35 2.02 15.44
CA THR A 124 1.36 3.39 15.96
C THR A 124 2.54 4.19 15.41
N LYS A 125 2.42 5.51 15.44
CA LYS A 125 3.41 6.45 14.93
C LYS A 125 4.84 6.09 15.33
N GLY A 126 5.74 6.05 14.34
CA GLY A 126 7.16 5.79 14.55
C GLY A 126 7.51 4.32 14.81
N THR A 127 6.57 3.39 14.67
CA THR A 127 6.89 1.96 14.79
C THR A 127 7.85 1.54 13.67
N TYR A 128 8.89 0.79 14.06
CA TYR A 128 9.84 0.18 13.13
C TYR A 128 9.60 -1.33 13.08
N VAL A 129 9.35 -1.83 11.89
CA VAL A 129 9.18 -3.27 11.59
C VAL A 129 10.41 -3.77 10.88
N LYS A 130 11.18 -4.63 11.55
CA LYS A 130 12.39 -5.24 10.97
C LYS A 130 12.02 -6.23 9.86
N SER A 131 12.89 -6.35 8.87
CA SER A 131 12.72 -7.29 7.75
C SER A 131 12.41 -8.71 8.22
N GLY A 132 11.57 -9.42 7.45
CA GLY A 132 11.21 -10.81 7.72
C GLY A 132 10.35 -11.00 8.97
N SER A 133 9.54 -10.01 9.36
CA SER A 133 8.78 -10.02 10.61
C SER A 133 7.27 -10.12 10.41
N LEU A 134 6.60 -10.84 11.31
CA LEU A 134 5.16 -10.77 11.51
C LEU A 134 4.84 -9.84 12.69
N PHE A 135 4.06 -8.78 12.43
CA PHE A 135 3.49 -7.90 13.43
C PHE A 135 1.97 -8.05 13.51
N ALA A 136 1.41 -8.07 14.72
CA ALA A 136 -0.03 -8.21 14.92
C ALA A 136 -0.51 -7.57 16.23
N GLY A 137 -1.78 -7.20 16.28
CA GLY A 137 -2.49 -6.67 17.46
C GLY A 137 -2.70 -5.16 17.45
N VAL A 138 -3.31 -4.63 18.52
CA VAL A 138 -3.63 -3.21 18.73
C VAL A 138 -3.16 -2.82 20.15
N PRO A 139 -2.04 -2.06 20.29
CA PRO A 139 -1.07 -1.73 19.25
C PRO A 139 -0.32 -2.97 18.75
N ALA A 140 0.12 -2.93 17.49
CA ALA A 140 0.82 -4.05 16.88
C ALA A 140 2.21 -4.23 17.50
N LYS A 141 2.58 -5.50 17.70
CA LYS A 141 3.89 -5.90 18.24
C LYS A 141 4.45 -7.03 17.40
N PHE A 142 5.78 -7.15 17.40
CA PHE A 142 6.47 -8.30 16.84
C PHE A 142 5.92 -9.61 17.45
N LYS A 143 5.60 -10.56 16.60
CA LYS A 143 5.14 -11.90 17.00
C LYS A 143 6.20 -12.95 16.80
N ARG A 144 6.81 -12.97 15.63
CA ARG A 144 7.85 -13.89 15.23
C ARG A 144 8.51 -13.47 13.93
N SER A 145 9.63 -14.09 13.62
CA SER A 145 10.19 -14.06 12.27
C SER A 145 9.35 -14.91 11.31
N LEU A 146 9.34 -14.54 10.03
CA LEU A 146 8.72 -15.31 8.97
C LEU A 146 9.70 -16.40 8.48
N PHE A 147 9.13 -17.52 8.01
CA PHE A 147 9.88 -18.52 7.26
C PHE A 147 9.92 -18.15 5.78
N GLU A 148 10.94 -18.61 5.05
CA GLU A 148 11.07 -18.37 3.60
C GLU A 148 9.83 -18.82 2.83
N GLU A 149 9.25 -19.95 3.19
CA GLU A 149 8.01 -20.47 2.59
C GLU A 149 6.81 -19.52 2.79
N GLU A 150 6.72 -18.81 3.91
CA GLU A 150 5.67 -17.83 4.16
C GLU A 150 5.87 -16.57 3.31
N ILE A 151 7.11 -16.12 3.15
CA ILE A 151 7.43 -15.00 2.27
C ILE A 151 7.01 -15.34 0.85
N GLU A 152 7.38 -16.51 0.35
CA GLU A 152 7.02 -16.96 -0.99
C GLU A 152 5.49 -17.12 -1.15
N ASN A 153 4.85 -17.92 -0.30
CA ASN A 153 3.44 -18.30 -0.47
C ASN A 153 2.45 -17.21 -0.05
N SER A 154 2.79 -16.34 0.90
CA SER A 154 1.87 -15.32 1.38
C SER A 154 2.14 -13.94 0.77
N ILE A 155 3.40 -13.55 0.58
CA ILE A 155 3.74 -12.22 0.09
C ILE A 155 3.85 -12.23 -1.44
N ILE A 156 4.82 -12.98 -1.98
CA ILE A 156 5.14 -12.95 -3.41
C ILE A 156 3.94 -13.46 -4.23
N LYS A 157 3.42 -14.61 -3.87
CA LYS A 157 2.29 -15.22 -4.57
C LYS A 157 1.02 -14.38 -4.51
N THR A 158 0.79 -13.62 -3.44
CA THR A 158 -0.35 -12.69 -3.39
C THR A 158 -0.19 -11.58 -4.42
N ALA A 159 0.99 -10.96 -4.52
CA ALA A 159 1.25 -9.93 -5.52
C ALA A 159 1.07 -10.48 -6.95
N GLU A 160 1.57 -11.69 -7.24
CA GLU A 160 1.39 -12.36 -8.53
C GLU A 160 -0.09 -12.68 -8.85
N ASN A 161 -0.84 -13.15 -7.85
CA ASN A 161 -2.26 -13.45 -8.04
C ASN A 161 -3.05 -12.19 -8.44
N TYR A 162 -2.74 -11.04 -7.87
CA TYR A 162 -3.41 -9.79 -8.25
C TYR A 162 -3.10 -9.37 -9.69
N LYS A 163 -1.89 -9.62 -10.20
CA LYS A 163 -1.59 -9.46 -11.63
C LYS A 163 -2.45 -10.39 -12.50
N LYS A 164 -2.63 -11.64 -12.09
CA LYS A 164 -3.51 -12.59 -12.80
C LYS A 164 -4.96 -12.13 -12.78
N TYR A 165 -5.46 -11.61 -11.65
CA TYR A 165 -6.86 -11.16 -11.54
C TYR A 165 -7.18 -10.01 -12.48
N LEU A 166 -6.21 -9.16 -12.81
CA LEU A 166 -6.38 -8.08 -13.80
C LEU A 166 -6.85 -8.58 -15.15
N SER A 167 -6.43 -9.76 -15.58
CA SER A 167 -6.85 -10.36 -16.86
C SER A 167 -8.36 -10.63 -16.94
N TRP A 168 -9.07 -10.62 -15.82
CA TRP A 168 -10.52 -10.81 -15.76
C TRP A 168 -11.32 -9.53 -16.01
N TYR A 169 -10.64 -8.37 -15.95
CA TYR A 169 -11.24 -7.04 -16.10
C TYR A 169 -10.86 -6.33 -17.41
N ASN A 170 -10.05 -7.00 -18.27
CA ASN A 170 -9.63 -6.51 -19.58
C ASN A 170 -10.47 -7.12 -20.70
#